data_716a07b6ca33a12efe9f1407cfe86cdf
#
_entry.id   716a07b6ca33a12efe9f1407cfe86cdf
#
_cell.length_a   1.000
_cell.length_b   1.000
_cell.length_c   1.000
_cell.angle_alpha   90.00
_cell.angle_beta   90.00
_cell.angle_gamma   90.00
#
_symmetry.space_group_name_H-M   'P 1'
#
loop_
_entity.id
_entity.type
_entity.pdbx_description
1 polymer ?
#
loop_
_entity_poly.entity_id
_entity_poly.type
_entity_poly.pdbx_seq_one_letter_code
_entity_poly.pdbx_strand_id
1 'polypeptide(L)'
;MIHKLLGININPQTHINVILKDKQQRVWTGLYKDGIAYYDTKSKRFHRIGDSHSKDLDIRCLYEDHDGKIWIGAEQGLFTYQDKWVREDGIVIQMTDRNIHGILRDKNGRMWIGTFSKGVNIFNQDNQLIYSFTRGDNKFPSNAVNHMIEDSKGRIWVATREGLILFPDIDNPQNYIHYSRSEGLNNTQVRAIQEDLNGSIWISTNGGISRLDEEARKFYNYNHHDGVPMGDFMDGSACITPQGVIYFGSQNGVCYFNPNELVSNRKVSPATITQFVVYNHNTDDMESSHSLPIDNKHIQLAHEQNTFDISFNVLDYSQSTQVEFTYQLEGLSNEWFNTMGEHQVTFRNIPHGNYTFKVKARFRNQEWDDHIALLHINIAPPFWLTWYAKLFYFLVVCAFIYMLLTFYKRRLVLESTLKLQQEKEKNLQELNDERLRFFTNITHELRTPLTLILGPLEDLLGDSTLSAKHNKKISIIHNS
;
A
#
# COMPACT_ATOMS: atom_id res chain seq x y z
N MET A 1 10.45 16.04 -44.49
CA MET A 1 9.40 16.39 -45.49
C MET A 1 8.97 17.83 -45.45
N ILE A 2 8.84 18.47 -44.29
CA ILE A 2 8.49 19.90 -44.08
C ILE A 2 9.56 20.82 -44.69
N HIS A 3 10.84 20.49 -44.63
CA HIS A 3 11.96 21.27 -45.24
C HIS A 3 11.82 21.53 -46.76
N LYS A 4 11.24 20.61 -47.51
CA LYS A 4 11.02 20.78 -48.95
C LYS A 4 9.79 21.62 -49.28
N LEU A 5 8.78 21.63 -48.42
CA LEU A 5 7.56 22.41 -48.60
C LEU A 5 7.75 23.88 -48.28
N LEU A 6 8.72 24.25 -47.45
CA LEU A 6 8.90 25.55 -46.88
C LEU A 6 9.97 26.40 -47.58
N GLY A 7 10.70 25.84 -48.57
CA GLY A 7 11.71 26.59 -49.36
C GLY A 7 12.86 27.21 -48.56
N ILE A 8 13.07 26.76 -47.31
CA ILE A 8 14.15 27.25 -46.47
C ILE A 8 15.31 26.26 -46.56
N ASN A 9 16.52 26.80 -46.71
CA ASN A 9 17.73 26.02 -46.52
C ASN A 9 18.01 25.85 -45.02
N ILE A 10 17.19 25.02 -44.36
CA ILE A 10 17.37 24.64 -42.96
C ILE A 10 18.28 23.45 -42.94
N ASN A 11 19.23 23.42 -41.98
CA ASN A 11 20.07 22.25 -41.75
C ASN A 11 19.15 21.01 -41.52
N PRO A 12 19.35 19.89 -42.20
CA PRO A 12 18.51 18.70 -42.03
C PRO A 12 18.45 18.14 -40.60
N GLN A 13 19.37 18.53 -39.73
CA GLN A 13 19.46 18.13 -38.33
C GLN A 13 18.80 19.16 -37.35
N THR A 14 18.26 20.24 -37.88
CA THR A 14 17.63 21.29 -37.07
C THR A 14 16.22 20.87 -36.65
N HIS A 15 15.91 21.02 -35.36
CA HIS A 15 14.60 20.79 -34.80
C HIS A 15 13.89 22.16 -34.59
N ILE A 16 12.57 22.18 -34.79
CA ILE A 16 11.72 23.30 -34.40
C ILE A 16 11.34 23.11 -32.95
N ASN A 17 11.76 24.04 -32.08
CA ASN A 17 11.46 24.01 -30.66
C ASN A 17 10.13 24.72 -30.33
N VAL A 18 9.82 25.80 -31.04
CA VAL A 18 8.64 26.63 -30.77
C VAL A 18 8.07 27.23 -32.04
N ILE A 19 6.75 27.32 -32.09
CA ILE A 19 6.01 27.99 -33.17
C ILE A 19 5.06 29.01 -32.54
N LEU A 20 5.01 30.21 -33.13
CA LEU A 20 4.08 31.26 -32.74
C LEU A 20 3.41 31.85 -33.98
N LYS A 21 2.09 31.96 -33.98
CA LYS A 21 1.35 32.76 -35.00
C LYS A 21 1.03 34.09 -34.41
N ASP A 22 1.57 35.18 -35.02
CA ASP A 22 1.37 36.51 -34.54
C ASP A 22 0.06 37.18 -35.07
N LYS A 23 -0.28 38.33 -34.51
CA LYS A 23 -1.46 39.13 -34.92
C LYS A 23 -1.43 39.56 -36.39
N GLN A 24 -0.24 39.62 -36.99
CA GLN A 24 -0.04 39.95 -38.44
C GLN A 24 -0.18 38.70 -39.31
N GLN A 25 -0.55 37.54 -38.74
CA GLN A 25 -0.69 36.27 -39.44
C GLN A 25 0.66 35.69 -39.95
N ARG A 26 1.79 36.14 -39.40
CA ARG A 26 3.10 35.55 -39.65
C ARG A 26 3.24 34.33 -38.74
N VAL A 27 3.88 33.28 -39.22
CA VAL A 27 4.19 32.08 -38.46
C VAL A 27 5.67 32.08 -38.12
N TRP A 28 5.97 32.35 -36.85
CA TRP A 28 7.32 32.37 -36.31
C TRP A 28 7.76 30.94 -35.94
N THR A 29 9.03 30.66 -36.20
CA THR A 29 9.65 29.37 -35.87
C THR A 29 10.97 29.61 -35.14
N GLY A 30 11.06 29.15 -33.91
CA GLY A 30 12.32 29.08 -33.15
C GLY A 30 12.99 27.73 -33.35
N LEU A 31 14.25 27.77 -33.72
CA LEU A 31 15.00 26.59 -34.13
C LEU A 31 16.06 26.20 -33.07
N TYR A 32 16.37 24.90 -32.99
CA TYR A 32 17.46 24.40 -32.17
C TYR A 32 18.79 24.70 -32.88
N LYS A 33 19.61 25.58 -32.26
CA LYS A 33 20.93 25.98 -32.77
C LYS A 33 20.94 26.40 -34.25
N ASP A 34 19.85 27.05 -34.70
CA ASP A 34 19.74 27.60 -36.05
C ASP A 34 18.93 28.91 -36.08
N GLY A 35 18.72 29.52 -34.88
CA GLY A 35 18.11 30.84 -34.72
C GLY A 35 16.61 30.89 -34.95
N ILE A 36 16.12 31.95 -35.54
CA ILE A 36 14.70 32.25 -35.72
C ILE A 36 14.37 32.66 -37.15
N ALA A 37 13.18 32.25 -37.60
CA ALA A 37 12.62 32.68 -38.88
C ALA A 37 11.10 32.85 -38.73
N TYR A 38 10.50 33.62 -39.62
CA TYR A 38 9.05 33.65 -39.78
C TYR A 38 8.62 33.42 -41.22
N TYR A 39 7.49 32.80 -41.39
CA TYR A 39 6.79 32.66 -42.66
C TYR A 39 5.71 33.73 -42.75
N ASP A 40 5.83 34.58 -43.75
CA ASP A 40 4.80 35.56 -44.08
C ASP A 40 3.73 34.90 -44.97
N THR A 41 2.52 34.77 -44.43
CA THR A 41 1.40 34.14 -45.14
C THR A 41 0.90 34.92 -46.36
N LYS A 42 1.15 36.24 -46.42
CA LYS A 42 0.75 37.08 -47.53
C LYS A 42 1.72 36.99 -48.71
N SER A 43 3.01 37.18 -48.43
CA SER A 43 4.06 37.05 -49.46
C SER A 43 4.44 35.60 -49.77
N LYS A 44 4.01 34.64 -48.94
CA LYS A 44 4.36 33.20 -49.01
C LYS A 44 5.87 32.98 -48.98
N ARG A 45 6.60 33.78 -48.21
CA ARG A 45 8.07 33.73 -48.10
C ARG A 45 8.51 33.55 -46.65
N PHE A 46 9.66 32.93 -46.50
CA PHE A 46 10.37 32.86 -45.21
C PHE A 46 11.37 34.00 -45.09
N HIS A 47 11.43 34.56 -43.89
CA HIS A 47 12.37 35.58 -43.52
C HIS A 47 13.14 35.14 -42.30
N ARG A 48 14.46 34.99 -42.42
CA ARG A 48 15.35 34.82 -41.25
C ARG A 48 15.58 36.16 -40.58
N ILE A 49 15.58 36.14 -39.26
CA ILE A 49 15.70 37.31 -38.41
C ILE A 49 16.97 37.22 -37.58
N GLY A 50 17.59 38.35 -37.32
CA GLY A 50 18.76 38.50 -36.47
C GLY A 50 20.03 38.84 -37.24
N ASP A 51 21.13 38.90 -36.54
CA ASP A 51 22.48 39.17 -37.04
C ASP A 51 23.26 37.89 -37.31
N SER A 52 24.57 38.01 -37.59
CA SER A 52 25.43 36.87 -37.81
C SER A 52 25.53 35.89 -36.61
N HIS A 53 25.28 36.37 -35.39
CA HIS A 53 25.35 35.59 -34.15
C HIS A 53 24.02 34.93 -33.80
N SER A 54 22.93 35.38 -34.40
CA SER A 54 21.58 34.82 -34.15
C SER A 54 21.39 33.44 -34.77
N LYS A 55 22.25 33.02 -35.70
CA LYS A 55 22.19 31.68 -36.33
C LYS A 55 22.49 30.53 -35.40
N ASP A 56 23.27 30.78 -34.34
CA ASP A 56 23.67 29.75 -33.39
C ASP A 56 22.78 29.72 -32.14
N LEU A 57 21.72 30.54 -32.13
CA LEU A 57 20.82 30.59 -31.00
C LEU A 57 19.91 29.38 -30.94
N ASP A 58 19.76 28.87 -29.74
CA ASP A 58 18.79 27.83 -29.39
C ASP A 58 17.53 28.48 -28.84
N ILE A 59 16.53 28.69 -29.70
CA ILE A 59 15.28 29.38 -29.33
C ILE A 59 14.38 28.41 -28.56
N ARG A 60 13.95 28.80 -27.35
CA ARG A 60 13.14 27.97 -26.44
C ARG A 60 11.69 28.44 -26.36
N CYS A 61 11.44 29.75 -26.34
CA CYS A 61 10.08 30.26 -26.25
C CYS A 61 9.92 31.56 -27.06
N LEU A 62 8.69 31.84 -27.48
CA LEU A 62 8.26 33.01 -28.20
C LEU A 62 7.01 33.59 -27.55
N TYR A 63 6.94 34.91 -27.43
CA TYR A 63 5.78 35.61 -26.92
C TYR A 63 5.53 36.88 -27.71
N GLU A 64 4.29 37.13 -28.15
CA GLU A 64 3.88 38.40 -28.77
C GLU A 64 3.24 39.30 -27.72
N ASP A 65 3.80 40.49 -27.55
CA ASP A 65 3.29 41.52 -26.65
C ASP A 65 2.03 42.20 -27.22
N HIS A 66 1.36 43.01 -26.39
CA HIS A 66 0.20 43.78 -26.79
C HIS A 66 0.49 44.73 -27.96
N ASP A 67 1.70 45.28 -28.02
CA ASP A 67 2.18 46.19 -29.04
C ASP A 67 2.71 45.49 -30.32
N GLY A 68 2.59 44.16 -30.39
CA GLY A 68 3.09 43.39 -31.54
C GLY A 68 4.62 43.19 -31.54
N LYS A 69 5.29 43.50 -30.42
CA LYS A 69 6.70 43.19 -30.19
C LYS A 69 6.84 41.71 -29.88
N ILE A 70 7.71 41.03 -30.62
CA ILE A 70 7.99 39.61 -30.38
C ILE A 70 9.16 39.50 -29.41
N TRP A 71 8.89 38.85 -28.27
CA TRP A 71 9.87 38.45 -27.27
C TRP A 71 10.36 37.07 -27.56
N ILE A 72 11.67 36.84 -27.48
CA ILE A 72 12.35 35.64 -27.92
C ILE A 72 13.27 35.20 -26.81
N GLY A 73 12.91 34.08 -26.16
CA GLY A 73 13.73 33.43 -25.16
C GLY A 73 14.60 32.33 -25.79
N ALA A 74 15.88 32.42 -25.51
CA ALA A 74 16.87 31.45 -25.97
C ALA A 74 17.74 30.94 -24.82
N GLU A 75 18.48 29.88 -25.05
CA GLU A 75 19.48 29.40 -24.10
C GLU A 75 20.56 30.43 -23.79
N GLN A 76 20.82 31.30 -24.77
CA GLN A 76 21.87 32.30 -24.72
C GLN A 76 21.42 33.70 -24.21
N GLY A 77 20.10 33.90 -23.98
CA GLY A 77 19.56 35.13 -23.49
C GLY A 77 18.18 35.50 -23.97
N LEU A 78 17.80 36.74 -23.72
CA LEU A 78 16.53 37.34 -24.10
C LEU A 78 16.73 38.30 -25.25
N PHE A 79 15.87 38.20 -26.27
CA PHE A 79 15.90 39.06 -27.45
C PHE A 79 14.51 39.54 -27.77
N THR A 80 14.44 40.62 -28.53
CA THR A 80 13.18 41.16 -29.02
C THR A 80 13.27 41.52 -30.50
N TYR A 81 12.12 41.46 -31.17
CA TYR A 81 11.95 41.92 -32.54
C TYR A 81 10.63 42.66 -32.72
N GLN A 82 10.70 43.87 -33.26
CA GLN A 82 9.55 44.62 -33.77
C GLN A 82 9.86 45.11 -35.17
N ASP A 83 10.82 46.02 -35.29
CA ASP A 83 11.39 46.50 -36.55
C ASP A 83 12.85 46.11 -36.70
N LYS A 84 13.53 45.88 -35.60
CA LYS A 84 14.93 45.46 -35.51
C LYS A 84 15.13 44.45 -34.42
N TRP A 85 16.20 43.68 -34.56
CA TRP A 85 16.68 42.74 -33.58
C TRP A 85 17.37 43.46 -32.42
N VAL A 86 16.97 43.16 -31.17
CA VAL A 86 17.57 43.74 -29.97
C VAL A 86 17.84 42.63 -28.95
N ARG A 87 19.00 42.70 -28.33
CA ARG A 87 19.37 41.83 -27.19
C ARG A 87 19.09 42.56 -25.86
N GLU A 88 18.32 41.94 -24.99
CA GLU A 88 17.84 42.56 -23.73
C GLU A 88 18.75 42.18 -22.53
N ASP A 89 20.05 42.51 -22.63
CA ASP A 89 21.06 42.16 -21.62
C ASP A 89 20.75 42.78 -20.25
N GLY A 90 20.13 43.94 -20.18
CA GLY A 90 19.74 44.62 -18.95
C GLY A 90 18.75 43.83 -18.08
N ILE A 91 17.88 43.05 -18.72
CA ILE A 91 16.95 42.14 -18.04
C ILE A 91 17.68 40.85 -17.60
N VAL A 92 18.45 40.27 -18.50
CA VAL A 92 19.17 39.00 -18.30
C VAL A 92 20.16 39.08 -17.13
N ILE A 93 20.87 40.17 -16.98
CA ILE A 93 21.83 40.39 -15.89
C ILE A 93 21.15 40.34 -14.51
N GLN A 94 19.93 40.85 -14.39
CA GLN A 94 19.18 40.87 -13.14
C GLN A 94 18.71 39.43 -12.70
N MET A 95 18.45 38.54 -13.67
CA MET A 95 17.98 37.16 -13.39
C MET A 95 19.12 36.20 -13.00
N THR A 96 20.36 36.53 -13.34
CA THR A 96 21.54 35.64 -13.18
C THR A 96 21.45 34.28 -13.93
N ASP A 97 20.47 34.12 -14.84
CA ASP A 97 20.32 32.99 -15.75
C ASP A 97 19.99 33.49 -17.14
N ARG A 98 20.57 32.84 -18.15
CA ARG A 98 20.39 33.20 -19.57
C ARG A 98 19.43 32.26 -20.30
N ASN A 99 19.24 31.08 -19.76
CA ASN A 99 18.44 30.04 -20.41
C ASN A 99 16.95 30.23 -20.11
N ILE A 100 16.24 30.83 -21.07
CA ILE A 100 14.86 31.34 -20.92
C ILE A 100 13.89 30.38 -21.60
N HIS A 101 12.97 29.80 -20.82
CA HIS A 101 12.00 28.79 -21.25
C HIS A 101 10.55 29.30 -21.29
N GLY A 102 10.23 30.38 -20.61
CA GLY A 102 8.89 30.95 -20.60
C GLY A 102 8.90 32.46 -20.52
N ILE A 103 8.05 33.12 -21.28
CA ILE A 103 7.86 34.59 -21.28
C ILE A 103 6.36 34.83 -21.39
N LEU A 104 5.85 35.70 -20.54
CA LEU A 104 4.50 36.29 -20.71
C LEU A 104 4.43 37.66 -20.05
N ARG A 105 3.47 38.45 -20.45
CA ARG A 105 3.17 39.72 -19.81
C ARG A 105 1.75 39.68 -19.26
N ASP A 106 1.60 39.92 -17.97
CA ASP A 106 0.32 39.88 -17.31
C ASP A 106 -0.53 41.14 -17.63
N LYS A 107 -1.80 41.10 -17.26
CA LYS A 107 -2.76 42.21 -17.46
C LYS A 107 -2.32 43.52 -16.81
N ASN A 108 -1.41 43.50 -15.82
CA ASN A 108 -0.86 44.70 -15.20
C ASN A 108 0.41 45.21 -15.92
N GLY A 109 0.79 44.58 -17.04
CA GLY A 109 1.95 44.93 -17.84
C GLY A 109 3.29 44.47 -17.24
N ARG A 110 3.29 43.64 -16.18
CA ARG A 110 4.51 43.05 -15.62
C ARG A 110 4.96 41.86 -16.47
N MET A 111 6.27 41.73 -16.65
CA MET A 111 6.85 40.65 -17.40
C MET A 111 7.24 39.50 -16.47
N TRP A 112 6.75 38.30 -16.80
CA TRP A 112 7.09 37.06 -16.14
C TRP A 112 8.05 36.29 -17.02
N ILE A 113 9.20 35.91 -16.46
CA ILE A 113 10.24 35.17 -17.18
C ILE A 113 10.56 33.91 -16.38
N GLY A 114 10.30 32.77 -17.01
CA GLY A 114 10.68 31.44 -16.51
C GLY A 114 12.02 31.01 -17.08
N THR A 115 12.92 30.58 -16.22
CA THR A 115 14.26 30.13 -16.59
C THR A 115 14.48 28.65 -16.30
N PHE A 116 15.53 28.07 -16.86
CA PHE A 116 15.88 26.68 -16.64
C PHE A 116 16.46 26.41 -15.25
N SER A 117 17.18 27.36 -14.65
CA SER A 117 17.95 27.14 -13.42
C SER A 117 17.65 28.14 -12.29
N LYS A 118 16.91 29.21 -12.54
CA LYS A 118 16.60 30.28 -11.59
C LYS A 118 15.11 30.58 -11.45
N GLY A 119 14.25 29.61 -11.73
CA GLY A 119 12.83 29.64 -11.48
C GLY A 119 12.08 30.74 -12.23
N VAL A 120 11.18 31.44 -11.53
CA VAL A 120 10.33 32.48 -12.08
C VAL A 120 10.79 33.85 -11.60
N ASN A 121 10.95 34.80 -12.54
CA ASN A 121 11.35 36.16 -12.27
C ASN A 121 10.29 37.12 -12.81
N ILE A 122 9.87 38.11 -12.01
CA ILE A 122 8.82 39.05 -12.36
C ILE A 122 9.44 40.45 -12.41
N PHE A 123 9.23 41.14 -13.53
CA PHE A 123 9.70 42.49 -13.80
C PHE A 123 8.53 43.46 -13.87
N ASN A 124 8.74 44.69 -13.40
CA ASN A 124 7.79 45.79 -13.61
C ASN A 124 7.83 46.31 -15.07
N GLN A 125 7.01 47.30 -15.37
CA GLN A 125 6.95 47.92 -16.70
C GLN A 125 8.27 48.62 -17.12
N ASP A 126 9.12 49.02 -16.13
CA ASP A 126 10.43 49.63 -16.36
C ASP A 126 11.55 48.59 -16.48
N ASN A 127 11.22 47.30 -16.62
CA ASN A 127 12.16 46.17 -16.67
C ASN A 127 13.06 46.02 -15.44
N GLN A 128 12.55 46.42 -14.26
CA GLN A 128 13.24 46.18 -12.99
C GLN A 128 12.69 44.91 -12.33
N LEU A 129 13.58 44.08 -11.84
CA LEU A 129 13.21 42.82 -11.13
C LEU A 129 12.51 43.17 -9.80
N ILE A 130 11.27 42.71 -9.64
CA ILE A 130 10.48 42.93 -8.41
C ILE A 130 10.32 41.68 -7.58
N TYR A 131 10.26 40.49 -8.20
CA TYR A 131 10.22 39.19 -7.51
C TYR A 131 11.07 38.17 -8.24
N SER A 132 11.71 37.29 -7.44
CA SER A 132 12.43 36.14 -7.94
C SER A 132 12.08 34.93 -7.06
N PHE A 133 11.54 33.88 -7.68
CA PHE A 133 11.12 32.64 -7.03
C PHE A 133 12.08 31.52 -7.38
N THR A 134 12.93 31.16 -6.42
CA THR A 134 13.94 30.10 -6.57
C THR A 134 13.81 29.06 -5.47
N ARG A 135 14.29 27.84 -5.71
CA ARG A 135 14.26 26.75 -4.74
C ARG A 135 15.06 27.06 -3.46
N GLY A 136 16.08 27.92 -3.55
CA GLY A 136 16.95 28.27 -2.41
C GLY A 136 16.35 29.30 -1.47
N ASP A 137 15.82 30.40 -2.03
CA ASP A 137 15.50 31.61 -1.25
C ASP A 137 14.05 31.61 -0.74
N ASN A 138 13.09 31.16 -1.53
CA ASN A 138 11.65 31.28 -1.25
C ASN A 138 10.93 29.93 -1.09
N LYS A 139 11.63 28.82 -0.87
CA LYS A 139 11.08 27.45 -0.84
C LYS A 139 10.27 27.09 -2.09
N PHE A 140 10.52 27.77 -3.19
CA PHE A 140 9.87 27.50 -4.46
C PHE A 140 10.18 26.07 -4.90
N PRO A 141 9.21 25.27 -5.39
CA PRO A 141 9.40 23.83 -5.58
C PRO A 141 10.49 23.49 -6.59
N SER A 142 10.63 24.27 -7.66
CA SER A 142 11.54 23.95 -8.75
C SER A 142 12.19 25.21 -9.35
N ASN A 143 13.46 25.10 -9.71
CA ASN A 143 14.15 26.13 -10.49
C ASN A 143 13.94 25.99 -12.00
N ALA A 144 13.50 24.82 -12.47
CA ALA A 144 13.32 24.57 -13.89
C ALA A 144 11.87 24.83 -14.31
N VAL A 145 11.66 25.88 -15.06
CA VAL A 145 10.38 26.22 -15.72
C VAL A 145 10.39 25.63 -17.12
N ASN A 146 9.31 24.94 -17.49
CA ASN A 146 9.14 24.36 -18.81
C ASN A 146 8.11 25.11 -19.68
N HIS A 147 7.06 25.66 -19.06
CA HIS A 147 6.02 26.41 -19.77
C HIS A 147 5.27 27.33 -18.80
N MET A 148 4.70 28.42 -19.31
CA MET A 148 3.86 29.34 -18.56
C MET A 148 2.70 29.83 -19.40
N ILE A 149 1.52 29.95 -18.80
CA ILE A 149 0.34 30.58 -19.42
C ILE A 149 -0.37 31.52 -18.45
N GLU A 150 -1.07 32.48 -18.97
CA GLU A 150 -2.12 33.22 -18.27
C GLU A 150 -3.46 32.59 -18.65
N ASP A 151 -4.29 32.25 -17.68
CA ASP A 151 -5.61 31.68 -17.94
C ASP A 151 -6.68 32.77 -18.16
N SER A 152 -7.86 32.34 -18.56
CA SER A 152 -9.00 33.25 -18.83
C SER A 152 -9.44 34.07 -17.60
N LYS A 153 -9.04 33.65 -16.39
CA LYS A 153 -9.29 34.34 -15.11
C LYS A 153 -8.17 35.35 -14.77
N GLY A 154 -7.11 35.43 -15.59
CA GLY A 154 -5.95 36.29 -15.36
C GLY A 154 -5.00 35.77 -14.27
N ARG A 155 -4.97 34.45 -14.03
CA ARG A 155 -4.06 33.76 -13.12
C ARG A 155 -2.89 33.19 -13.93
N ILE A 156 -1.72 33.09 -13.30
CA ILE A 156 -0.54 32.56 -13.98
C ILE A 156 -0.30 31.11 -13.55
N TRP A 157 -0.17 30.22 -14.53
CA TRP A 157 0.18 28.83 -14.36
C TRP A 157 1.60 28.58 -14.85
N VAL A 158 2.36 27.82 -14.08
CA VAL A 158 3.77 27.51 -14.38
C VAL A 158 3.99 26.01 -14.33
N ALA A 159 4.37 25.44 -15.45
CA ALA A 159 4.83 24.06 -15.58
C ALA A 159 6.29 23.96 -15.13
N THR A 160 6.55 23.06 -14.21
CA THR A 160 7.91 22.82 -13.70
C THR A 160 8.26 21.33 -13.70
N ARG A 161 9.52 21.01 -13.40
CA ARG A 161 9.94 19.61 -13.22
C ARG A 161 9.45 18.98 -11.92
N GLU A 162 9.01 19.81 -10.95
CA GLU A 162 8.55 19.34 -9.63
C GLU A 162 7.05 19.61 -9.41
N GLY A 163 6.27 19.72 -10.48
CA GLY A 163 4.83 19.92 -10.44
C GLY A 163 4.33 21.14 -11.19
N LEU A 164 3.05 21.42 -10.99
CA LEU A 164 2.34 22.56 -11.53
C LEU A 164 2.20 23.64 -10.45
N ILE A 165 2.47 24.89 -10.79
CA ILE A 165 2.36 26.01 -9.85
C ILE A 165 1.30 26.98 -10.37
N LEU A 166 0.43 27.41 -9.47
CA LEU A 166 -0.58 28.43 -9.72
C LEU A 166 -0.27 29.68 -8.90
N PHE A 167 -0.21 30.82 -9.54
CA PHE A 167 -0.27 32.12 -8.91
C PHE A 167 -1.70 32.65 -9.05
N PRO A 168 -2.55 32.47 -8.03
CA PRO A 168 -3.98 32.79 -8.11
C PRO A 168 -4.23 34.29 -8.07
N ASP A 169 -3.35 35.05 -7.43
CA ASP A 169 -3.36 36.49 -7.33
C ASP A 169 -2.02 37.08 -7.82
N ILE A 170 -2.04 37.67 -9.01
CA ILE A 170 -0.83 38.24 -9.60
C ILE A 170 -0.30 39.45 -8.81
N ASP A 171 -1.13 40.12 -8.00
CA ASP A 171 -0.70 41.24 -7.16
C ASP A 171 -0.02 40.78 -5.89
N ASN A 172 -0.26 39.55 -5.50
CA ASN A 172 0.32 38.90 -4.32
C ASN A 172 1.02 37.56 -4.68
N PRO A 173 2.04 37.59 -5.53
CA PRO A 173 2.61 36.35 -6.09
C PRO A 173 3.33 35.46 -5.07
N GLN A 174 3.51 35.92 -3.82
CA GLN A 174 4.05 35.10 -2.75
C GLN A 174 3.08 33.99 -2.30
N ASN A 175 1.77 34.15 -2.54
CA ASN A 175 0.73 33.19 -2.19
C ASN A 175 0.44 32.23 -3.37
N TYR A 176 1.45 31.51 -3.84
CA TYR A 176 1.28 30.51 -4.89
C TYR A 176 0.80 29.17 -4.34
N ILE A 177 0.15 28.37 -5.19
CA ILE A 177 -0.30 27.02 -4.90
C ILE A 177 0.57 26.05 -5.69
N HIS A 178 1.06 25.02 -5.04
CA HIS A 178 1.84 23.95 -5.66
C HIS A 178 1.02 22.66 -5.73
N TYR A 179 0.90 22.11 -6.93
CA TYR A 179 0.25 20.83 -7.21
C TYR A 179 1.32 19.79 -7.57
N SER A 180 1.32 18.69 -6.88
CA SER A 180 2.31 17.61 -6.99
C SER A 180 1.66 16.21 -6.94
N ARG A 181 2.39 15.21 -6.53
CA ARG A 181 1.86 13.86 -6.32
C ARG A 181 0.82 13.79 -5.20
N SER A 182 0.89 14.67 -4.21
CA SER A 182 -0.08 14.74 -3.11
C SER A 182 -1.49 15.05 -3.60
N GLU A 183 -1.61 15.85 -4.68
CA GLU A 183 -2.88 16.17 -5.33
C GLU A 183 -3.25 15.18 -6.45
N GLY A 184 -2.54 14.04 -6.54
CA GLY A 184 -2.84 12.97 -7.48
C GLY A 184 -2.19 13.09 -8.85
N LEU A 185 -1.20 13.95 -9.01
CA LEU A 185 -0.42 14.02 -10.26
C LEU A 185 0.44 12.77 -10.41
N ASN A 186 0.27 12.02 -11.51
CA ASN A 186 1.00 10.77 -11.73
C ASN A 186 2.49 10.96 -12.00
N ASN A 187 2.87 12.10 -12.58
CA ASN A 187 4.25 12.47 -12.85
C ASN A 187 4.46 13.96 -12.63
N THR A 188 5.47 14.33 -11.84
CA THR A 188 5.75 15.72 -11.48
C THR A 188 6.43 16.54 -12.58
N GLN A 189 6.98 15.91 -13.61
CA GLN A 189 7.57 16.64 -14.73
C GLN A 189 6.49 17.16 -15.68
N VAL A 190 5.95 18.33 -15.35
CA VAL A 190 4.95 19.00 -16.19
C VAL A 190 5.66 19.68 -17.36
N ARG A 191 5.21 19.37 -18.59
CA ARG A 191 5.85 19.82 -19.84
C ARG A 191 5.15 21.00 -20.49
N ALA A 192 3.83 20.91 -20.64
CA ALA A 192 3.04 21.97 -21.24
C ALA A 192 1.70 22.11 -20.53
N ILE A 193 1.09 23.26 -20.60
CA ILE A 193 -0.19 23.64 -20.01
C ILE A 193 -1.09 24.18 -21.10
N GLN A 194 -2.36 23.79 -21.06
CA GLN A 194 -3.39 24.35 -21.93
C GLN A 194 -4.71 24.49 -21.18
N GLU A 195 -5.31 25.67 -21.22
CA GLU A 195 -6.68 25.87 -20.77
C GLU A 195 -7.65 25.46 -21.88
N ASP A 196 -8.72 24.76 -21.56
CA ASP A 196 -9.80 24.47 -22.50
C ASP A 196 -10.85 25.56 -22.55
N LEU A 197 -11.82 25.44 -23.46
CA LEU A 197 -12.88 26.48 -23.63
C LEU A 197 -13.82 26.60 -22.43
N ASN A 198 -13.79 25.62 -21.49
CA ASN A 198 -14.59 25.63 -20.28
C ASN A 198 -13.80 26.17 -19.06
N GLY A 199 -12.53 26.54 -19.26
CA GLY A 199 -11.65 27.05 -18.21
C GLY A 199 -10.97 25.94 -17.38
N SER A 200 -11.03 24.65 -17.81
CA SER A 200 -10.29 23.58 -17.17
C SER A 200 -8.83 23.55 -17.64
N ILE A 201 -7.93 23.29 -16.70
CA ILE A 201 -6.49 23.21 -16.98
C ILE A 201 -6.10 21.78 -17.33
N TRP A 202 -5.49 21.64 -18.48
CA TRP A 202 -4.90 20.41 -18.99
C TRP A 202 -3.38 20.53 -19.04
N ILE A 203 -2.70 19.49 -18.66
CA ILE A 203 -1.23 19.45 -18.64
C ILE A 203 -0.72 18.18 -19.30
N SER A 204 0.40 18.27 -19.99
CA SER A 204 1.18 17.11 -20.40
C SER A 204 2.35 16.89 -19.44
N THR A 205 2.66 15.63 -19.20
CA THR A 205 3.75 15.18 -18.30
C THR A 205 4.51 14.03 -18.93
N ASN A 206 5.61 13.59 -18.32
CA ASN A 206 6.29 12.36 -18.76
C ASN A 206 5.48 11.10 -18.48
N GLY A 207 4.39 11.19 -17.73
CA GLY A 207 3.48 10.07 -17.43
C GLY A 207 2.17 10.09 -18.23
N GLY A 208 2.01 11.02 -19.17
CA GLY A 208 0.79 11.20 -19.96
C GLY A 208 0.18 12.60 -19.84
N ILE A 209 -1.14 12.68 -19.97
CA ILE A 209 -1.90 13.93 -19.90
C ILE A 209 -2.72 13.92 -18.60
N SER A 210 -2.87 15.07 -17.96
CA SER A 210 -3.70 15.20 -16.77
C SER A 210 -4.61 16.43 -16.87
N ARG A 211 -5.84 16.30 -16.36
CA ARG A 211 -6.80 17.40 -16.19
C ARG A 211 -6.88 17.74 -14.70
N LEU A 212 -6.78 18.99 -14.36
CA LEU A 212 -6.99 19.47 -13.00
C LEU A 212 -8.50 19.70 -12.73
N ASP A 213 -8.99 19.12 -11.66
CA ASP A 213 -10.22 19.52 -11.00
C ASP A 213 -9.85 20.49 -9.87
N GLU A 214 -10.10 21.78 -10.09
CA GLU A 214 -9.73 22.83 -9.14
C GLU A 214 -10.56 22.76 -7.85
N GLU A 215 -11.83 22.38 -7.92
CA GLU A 215 -12.73 22.29 -6.75
C GLU A 215 -12.30 21.16 -5.83
N ALA A 216 -12.06 19.99 -6.42
CA ALA A 216 -11.59 18.82 -5.69
C ALA A 216 -10.08 18.85 -5.36
N ARG A 217 -9.32 19.79 -5.94
CA ARG A 217 -7.85 19.85 -5.91
C ARG A 217 -7.20 18.54 -6.29
N LYS A 218 -7.69 17.91 -7.36
CA LYS A 218 -7.28 16.58 -7.76
C LYS A 218 -7.04 16.50 -9.26
N PHE A 219 -6.09 15.63 -9.67
CA PHE A 219 -5.84 15.36 -11.08
C PHE A 219 -6.56 14.10 -11.55
N TYR A 220 -7.13 14.19 -12.75
CA TYR A 220 -7.55 13.06 -13.57
C TYR A 220 -6.45 12.76 -14.58
N ASN A 221 -5.89 11.55 -14.55
CA ASN A 221 -4.71 11.19 -15.33
C ASN A 221 -5.08 10.26 -16.48
N TYR A 222 -4.55 10.54 -17.67
CA TYR A 222 -4.71 9.76 -18.89
C TYR A 222 -3.34 9.29 -19.37
N ASN A 223 -3.22 8.03 -19.72
CA ASN A 223 -1.96 7.42 -20.14
C ASN A 223 -2.14 6.56 -21.40
N HIS A 224 -1.17 5.72 -21.73
CA HIS A 224 -1.20 4.88 -22.94
C HIS A 224 -2.42 3.92 -23.01
N HIS A 225 -2.99 3.50 -21.87
CA HIS A 225 -4.21 2.71 -21.84
C HIS A 225 -5.43 3.53 -22.29
N ASP A 226 -5.35 4.84 -22.21
CA ASP A 226 -6.39 5.77 -22.63
C ASP A 226 -6.16 6.29 -24.06
N GLY A 227 -5.18 5.71 -24.79
CA GLY A 227 -4.81 6.10 -26.14
C GLY A 227 -3.80 7.25 -26.22
N VAL A 228 -3.22 7.69 -25.10
CA VAL A 228 -2.17 8.69 -25.07
C VAL A 228 -0.86 8.07 -25.60
N PRO A 229 -0.12 8.72 -26.52
CA PRO A 229 1.15 8.20 -27.03
C PRO A 229 2.16 7.91 -25.91
N MET A 230 2.86 6.80 -26.01
CA MET A 230 4.00 6.54 -25.14
C MET A 230 5.17 7.48 -25.48
N GLY A 231 5.92 7.87 -24.46
CA GLY A 231 7.10 8.73 -24.59
C GLY A 231 6.91 10.10 -23.93
N ASP A 232 8.00 10.86 -23.91
CA ASP A 232 8.01 12.17 -23.28
C ASP A 232 7.29 13.20 -24.14
N PHE A 233 6.49 14.04 -23.48
CA PHE A 233 5.95 15.24 -24.09
C PHE A 233 7.01 16.34 -24.16
N MET A 234 6.83 17.27 -25.09
CA MET A 234 7.76 18.36 -25.32
C MET A 234 7.37 19.62 -24.51
N ASP A 235 8.38 20.32 -24.02
CA ASP A 235 8.19 21.55 -23.23
C ASP A 235 7.43 22.61 -24.04
N GLY A 236 6.40 23.20 -23.45
CA GLY A 236 5.59 24.24 -24.07
C GLY A 236 4.80 23.81 -25.31
N SER A 237 4.82 22.54 -25.69
CA SER A 237 4.15 22.07 -26.92
C SER A 237 2.68 21.78 -26.67
N ALA A 238 1.88 22.82 -26.61
CA ALA A 238 0.43 22.76 -26.44
C ALA A 238 -0.27 23.83 -27.27
N CYS A 239 -1.42 23.51 -27.83
CA CYS A 239 -2.31 24.49 -28.44
C CYS A 239 -3.76 24.00 -28.44
N ILE A 240 -4.70 24.92 -28.56
CA ILE A 240 -6.13 24.68 -28.71
C ILE A 240 -6.67 25.29 -29.99
N THR A 241 -7.55 24.59 -30.67
CA THR A 241 -8.27 25.14 -31.82
C THR A 241 -9.50 25.93 -31.40
N PRO A 242 -10.05 26.78 -32.25
CA PRO A 242 -11.34 27.46 -31.99
C PRO A 242 -12.51 26.52 -31.73
N GLN A 243 -12.40 25.26 -32.19
CA GLN A 243 -13.39 24.19 -31.96
C GLN A 243 -13.20 23.47 -30.62
N GLY A 244 -12.18 23.85 -29.83
CA GLY A 244 -11.90 23.27 -28.52
C GLY A 244 -11.06 21.98 -28.54
N VAL A 245 -10.50 21.60 -29.70
CA VAL A 245 -9.58 20.46 -29.76
C VAL A 245 -8.21 20.86 -29.23
N ILE A 246 -7.73 20.18 -28.22
CA ILE A 246 -6.39 20.38 -27.64
C ILE A 246 -5.40 19.46 -28.33
N TYR A 247 -4.20 19.99 -28.56
CA TYR A 247 -3.05 19.29 -29.12
C TYR A 247 -1.87 19.39 -28.15
N PHE A 248 -1.23 18.25 -27.88
CA PHE A 248 0.04 18.20 -27.16
C PHE A 248 1.10 17.47 -28.03
N GLY A 249 2.27 18.07 -28.17
CA GLY A 249 3.39 17.48 -28.87
C GLY A 249 4.18 16.52 -28.00
N SER A 250 4.52 15.35 -28.55
CA SER A 250 5.39 14.37 -27.93
C SER A 250 6.53 13.94 -28.85
N GLN A 251 7.53 13.23 -28.34
CA GLN A 251 8.62 12.69 -29.14
C GLN A 251 8.13 11.72 -30.23
N ASN A 252 7.03 11.02 -30.00
CA ASN A 252 6.48 10.01 -30.88
C ASN A 252 5.30 10.51 -31.74
N GLY A 253 5.05 11.82 -31.75
CA GLY A 253 3.99 12.41 -32.55
C GLY A 253 3.16 13.43 -31.80
N VAL A 254 1.90 13.61 -32.19
CA VAL A 254 0.99 14.58 -31.61
C VAL A 254 -0.22 13.86 -31.02
N CYS A 255 -0.48 14.12 -29.76
CA CYS A 255 -1.71 13.71 -29.10
C CYS A 255 -2.75 14.83 -29.25
N TYR A 256 -3.96 14.51 -29.69
CA TYR A 256 -5.06 15.46 -29.78
C TYR A 256 -6.37 14.85 -29.33
N PHE A 257 -7.19 15.66 -28.73
CA PHE A 257 -8.50 15.24 -28.20
C PHE A 257 -9.44 16.43 -28.00
N ASN A 258 -10.74 16.16 -27.98
CA ASN A 258 -11.73 17.13 -27.58
C ASN A 258 -12.10 16.87 -26.09
N PRO A 259 -11.84 17.82 -25.16
CA PRO A 259 -12.18 17.67 -23.75
C PRO A 259 -13.65 17.29 -23.49
N ASN A 260 -14.57 17.80 -24.30
CA ASN A 260 -16.00 17.54 -24.15
C ASN A 260 -16.38 16.09 -24.49
N GLU A 261 -15.58 15.38 -25.28
CA GLU A 261 -15.79 13.97 -25.62
C GLU A 261 -15.24 13.01 -24.56
N LEU A 262 -14.23 13.46 -23.77
CA LEU A 262 -13.64 12.67 -22.71
C LEU A 262 -14.49 12.64 -21.43
N VAL A 263 -15.38 13.61 -21.24
CA VAL A 263 -16.30 13.68 -20.10
C VAL A 263 -17.62 13.00 -20.48
N SER A 264 -17.58 11.74 -20.88
CA SER A 264 -18.82 11.00 -21.04
C SER A 264 -19.31 10.48 -19.68
N ASN A 265 -20.50 10.92 -19.25
CA ASN A 265 -21.25 10.36 -18.11
C ASN A 265 -21.73 8.91 -18.41
N ARG A 266 -20.91 8.08 -19.03
CA ARG A 266 -21.22 6.66 -19.22
C ARG A 266 -21.11 5.96 -17.88
N LYS A 267 -22.21 5.39 -17.43
CA LYS A 267 -22.19 4.47 -16.29
C LYS A 267 -21.46 3.21 -16.72
N VAL A 268 -20.55 2.74 -15.89
CA VAL A 268 -19.91 1.44 -16.07
C VAL A 268 -20.97 0.33 -15.96
N SER A 269 -20.83 -0.73 -16.73
CA SER A 269 -21.64 -1.92 -16.53
C SER A 269 -21.31 -2.56 -15.18
N PRO A 270 -22.28 -3.16 -14.46
CA PRO A 270 -22.02 -3.77 -13.17
C PRO A 270 -20.87 -4.78 -13.22
N ALA A 271 -20.02 -4.77 -12.21
CA ALA A 271 -18.99 -5.78 -12.06
C ALA A 271 -19.64 -7.18 -11.94
N THR A 272 -19.03 -8.16 -12.58
CA THR A 272 -19.50 -9.57 -12.56
C THR A 272 -18.31 -10.46 -12.20
N ILE A 273 -18.51 -11.39 -11.27
CA ILE A 273 -17.50 -12.39 -10.92
C ILE A 273 -17.55 -13.47 -12.01
N THR A 274 -16.43 -13.68 -12.69
CA THR A 274 -16.36 -14.52 -13.89
C THR A 274 -15.80 -15.92 -13.60
N GLN A 275 -14.89 -16.04 -12.64
CA GLN A 275 -14.24 -17.31 -12.35
C GLN A 275 -13.80 -17.37 -10.88
N PHE A 276 -13.87 -18.57 -10.31
CA PHE A 276 -13.32 -18.91 -9.00
C PHE A 276 -12.43 -20.14 -9.13
N VAL A 277 -11.16 -20.02 -8.79
CA VAL A 277 -10.16 -21.08 -8.91
C VAL A 277 -9.61 -21.43 -7.54
N VAL A 278 -9.60 -22.71 -7.18
CA VAL A 278 -9.06 -23.20 -5.90
C VAL A 278 -7.76 -23.94 -6.13
N TYR A 279 -6.78 -23.68 -5.27
CA TYR A 279 -5.50 -24.39 -5.26
C TYR A 279 -5.47 -25.40 -4.11
N ASN A 280 -5.21 -26.67 -4.44
CA ASN A 280 -5.03 -27.71 -3.44
C ASN A 280 -3.57 -27.77 -2.98
N HIS A 281 -3.33 -27.66 -1.68
CA HIS A 281 -1.99 -27.60 -1.11
C HIS A 281 -1.24 -28.95 -1.10
N ASN A 282 -1.92 -30.06 -1.44
CA ASN A 282 -1.40 -31.43 -1.26
C ASN A 282 -0.79 -32.07 -2.53
N THR A 283 -0.65 -31.34 -3.62
CA THR A 283 -0.01 -31.88 -4.83
C THR A 283 1.03 -30.89 -5.33
N ASP A 284 2.28 -31.34 -5.47
CA ASP A 284 3.40 -30.61 -6.07
C ASP A 284 3.16 -30.23 -7.56
N ASP A 285 2.04 -30.65 -8.12
CA ASP A 285 1.64 -30.37 -9.49
C ASP A 285 0.74 -29.11 -9.54
N MET A 286 1.20 -28.09 -10.20
CA MET A 286 0.43 -26.86 -10.54
C MET A 286 -0.86 -27.15 -11.37
N GLU A 287 -1.13 -28.40 -11.71
CA GLU A 287 -2.29 -28.83 -12.51
C GLU A 287 -3.56 -29.13 -11.69
N SER A 288 -3.53 -29.00 -10.38
CA SER A 288 -4.71 -29.30 -9.55
C SER A 288 -5.58 -28.07 -9.21
N SER A 289 -5.57 -27.04 -10.03
CA SER A 289 -6.50 -25.92 -9.91
C SER A 289 -7.87 -26.32 -10.50
N HIS A 290 -8.89 -26.37 -9.67
CA HIS A 290 -10.26 -26.61 -10.12
C HIS A 290 -11.05 -25.31 -10.17
N SER A 291 -11.61 -24.99 -11.35
CA SER A 291 -12.59 -23.92 -11.47
C SER A 291 -13.92 -24.41 -10.93
N LEU A 292 -14.44 -23.73 -9.91
CA LEU A 292 -15.75 -24.04 -9.35
C LEU A 292 -16.85 -23.21 -10.05
N PRO A 293 -18.00 -23.82 -10.38
CA PRO A 293 -19.12 -23.07 -10.94
C PRO A 293 -19.71 -22.09 -9.91
N ILE A 294 -19.99 -20.86 -10.35
CA ILE A 294 -20.51 -19.77 -9.50
C ILE A 294 -22.06 -19.71 -9.60
N ASP A 295 -22.73 -20.86 -9.66
CA ASP A 295 -24.16 -20.92 -10.00
C ASP A 295 -25.08 -20.27 -8.95
N ASN A 296 -24.68 -20.15 -7.68
CA ASN A 296 -25.55 -19.65 -6.60
C ASN A 296 -24.96 -18.54 -5.73
N LYS A 297 -23.90 -17.87 -6.15
CA LYS A 297 -23.19 -16.87 -5.32
C LYS A 297 -22.72 -17.40 -3.96
N HIS A 298 -22.69 -18.72 -3.77
CA HIS A 298 -22.25 -19.40 -2.57
C HIS A 298 -21.24 -20.49 -2.92
N ILE A 299 -20.05 -20.41 -2.32
CA ILE A 299 -18.98 -21.38 -2.47
C ILE A 299 -18.68 -21.99 -1.11
N GLN A 300 -18.64 -23.33 -1.06
CA GLN A 300 -18.22 -24.07 0.12
C GLN A 300 -16.86 -24.72 -0.14
N LEU A 301 -15.90 -24.42 0.71
CA LEU A 301 -14.53 -24.90 0.62
C LEU A 301 -14.21 -25.81 1.80
N ALA A 302 -13.45 -26.86 1.54
CA ALA A 302 -12.86 -27.68 2.58
C ALA A 302 -11.73 -26.88 3.30
N HIS A 303 -11.35 -27.31 4.49
CA HIS A 303 -10.29 -26.66 5.26
C HIS A 303 -8.96 -26.52 4.49
N GLU A 304 -8.63 -27.47 3.64
CA GLU A 304 -7.40 -27.50 2.84
C GLU A 304 -7.45 -26.57 1.63
N GLN A 305 -8.65 -26.13 1.24
CA GLN A 305 -8.93 -25.27 0.10
C GLN A 305 -8.96 -23.77 0.50
N ASN A 306 -7.93 -23.35 1.21
CA ASN A 306 -7.84 -21.99 1.79
C ASN A 306 -7.04 -21.00 0.94
N THR A 307 -6.62 -21.41 -0.25
CA THR A 307 -5.93 -20.57 -1.25
C THR A 307 -6.73 -20.61 -2.55
N PHE A 308 -7.14 -19.44 -3.04
CA PHE A 308 -8.03 -19.33 -4.19
C PHE A 308 -7.88 -17.99 -4.91
N ASP A 309 -8.22 -18.00 -6.19
CA ASP A 309 -8.29 -16.81 -7.04
C ASP A 309 -9.75 -16.49 -7.37
N ILE A 310 -10.04 -15.20 -7.39
CA ILE A 310 -11.32 -14.67 -7.84
C ILE A 310 -11.08 -13.75 -9.01
N SER A 311 -11.61 -14.11 -10.17
CA SER A 311 -11.59 -13.26 -11.36
C SER A 311 -12.94 -12.55 -11.55
N PHE A 312 -12.87 -11.30 -11.94
CA PHE A 312 -14.05 -10.46 -12.17
C PHE A 312 -13.83 -9.55 -13.37
N ASN A 313 -14.91 -9.15 -14.01
CA ASN A 313 -14.88 -8.26 -15.16
C ASN A 313 -16.20 -7.50 -15.27
N VAL A 314 -16.25 -6.50 -16.17
CA VAL A 314 -17.48 -5.90 -16.65
C VAL A 314 -17.83 -6.49 -18.02
N LEU A 315 -19.11 -6.67 -18.30
CA LEU A 315 -19.59 -7.20 -19.59
C LEU A 315 -19.67 -6.11 -20.68
N ASP A 316 -18.71 -5.19 -20.67
CA ASP A 316 -18.60 -4.13 -21.68
C ASP A 316 -17.26 -4.26 -22.41
N TYR A 317 -17.33 -4.81 -23.62
CA TYR A 317 -16.14 -5.03 -24.45
C TYR A 317 -15.61 -3.77 -25.14
N SER A 318 -16.35 -2.66 -25.08
CA SER A 318 -15.99 -1.46 -25.83
C SER A 318 -14.84 -0.66 -25.19
N GLN A 319 -14.63 -0.77 -23.88
CA GLN A 319 -13.61 -0.02 -23.12
C GLN A 319 -13.05 -0.78 -21.91
N SER A 320 -12.82 -2.06 -22.03
CA SER A 320 -12.34 -2.91 -20.92
C SER A 320 -11.02 -2.44 -20.27
N THR A 321 -10.19 -1.72 -21.01
CA THR A 321 -8.90 -1.19 -20.52
C THR A 321 -9.02 0.06 -19.64
N GLN A 322 -10.18 0.69 -19.57
CA GLN A 322 -10.43 1.91 -18.80
C GLN A 322 -11.20 1.66 -17.50
N VAL A 323 -11.51 0.40 -17.19
CA VAL A 323 -12.26 0.04 -15.99
C VAL A 323 -11.31 -0.23 -14.83
N GLU A 324 -11.60 0.38 -13.70
CA GLU A 324 -10.93 0.13 -12.42
C GLU A 324 -11.87 -0.65 -11.51
N PHE A 325 -11.31 -1.56 -10.74
CA PHE A 325 -12.06 -2.33 -9.75
C PHE A 325 -11.55 -2.05 -8.36
N THR A 326 -12.48 -2.08 -7.40
CA THR A 326 -12.14 -2.14 -5.98
C THR A 326 -12.89 -3.31 -5.35
N TYR A 327 -12.21 -4.01 -4.44
CA TYR A 327 -12.75 -5.18 -3.79
C TYR A 327 -12.57 -5.13 -2.27
N GLN A 328 -13.37 -5.92 -1.59
CA GLN A 328 -13.33 -6.13 -0.15
C GLN A 328 -13.64 -7.61 0.14
N LEU A 329 -12.91 -8.22 1.08
CA LEU A 329 -13.27 -9.52 1.63
C LEU A 329 -13.75 -9.33 3.06
N GLU A 330 -15.07 -9.13 3.21
CA GLU A 330 -15.72 -8.96 4.51
C GLU A 330 -15.59 -10.26 5.32
N GLY A 331 -15.26 -10.12 6.59
CA GLY A 331 -14.87 -11.24 7.48
C GLY A 331 -13.37 -11.37 7.65
N LEU A 332 -12.56 -10.88 6.67
CA LEU A 332 -11.11 -10.77 6.78
C LEU A 332 -10.67 -9.32 7.01
N SER A 333 -11.19 -8.38 6.20
CA SER A 333 -10.93 -6.94 6.33
C SER A 333 -12.18 -6.14 5.93
N ASN A 334 -12.37 -4.98 6.58
CA ASN A 334 -13.44 -4.03 6.23
C ASN A 334 -12.95 -2.93 5.26
N GLU A 335 -11.72 -3.00 4.78
CA GLU A 335 -11.15 -2.02 3.86
C GLU A 335 -11.39 -2.39 2.40
N TRP A 336 -11.53 -1.37 1.56
CA TRP A 336 -11.62 -1.52 0.12
C TRP A 336 -10.23 -1.40 -0.52
N PHE A 337 -9.86 -2.37 -1.35
CA PHE A 337 -8.57 -2.44 -2.03
C PHE A 337 -8.74 -2.24 -3.53
N ASN A 338 -7.91 -1.36 -4.13
CA ASN A 338 -7.91 -1.13 -5.57
C ASN A 338 -6.99 -2.13 -6.28
N THR A 339 -7.45 -2.66 -7.42
CA THR A 339 -6.71 -3.69 -8.18
C THR A 339 -5.66 -3.14 -9.14
N MET A 340 -5.53 -1.80 -9.27
CA MET A 340 -4.61 -1.13 -10.20
C MET A 340 -4.70 -1.63 -11.66
N GLY A 341 -5.89 -2.07 -12.09
CA GLY A 341 -6.17 -2.55 -13.45
C GLY A 341 -6.11 -4.07 -13.63
N GLU A 342 -5.82 -4.83 -12.58
CA GLU A 342 -5.94 -6.29 -12.63
C GLU A 342 -7.39 -6.74 -12.47
N HIS A 343 -7.75 -7.82 -13.17
CA HIS A 343 -9.09 -8.42 -13.17
C HIS A 343 -9.20 -9.66 -12.30
N GLN A 344 -8.18 -9.92 -11.47
CA GLN A 344 -8.05 -11.10 -10.64
C GLN A 344 -7.40 -10.75 -9.30
N VAL A 345 -7.82 -11.41 -8.23
CA VAL A 345 -7.24 -11.27 -6.89
C VAL A 345 -6.99 -12.65 -6.30
N THR A 346 -5.80 -12.85 -5.76
CA THR A 346 -5.38 -14.08 -5.09
C THR A 346 -5.46 -13.94 -3.57
N PHE A 347 -6.17 -14.84 -2.93
CA PHE A 347 -6.22 -14.98 -1.49
C PHE A 347 -5.47 -16.25 -1.07
N ARG A 348 -4.55 -16.12 -0.11
CA ARG A 348 -3.71 -17.23 0.34
C ARG A 348 -3.85 -17.46 1.84
N ASN A 349 -3.99 -18.75 2.19
CA ASN A 349 -4.03 -19.21 3.58
C ASN A 349 -5.09 -18.49 4.43
N ILE A 350 -6.31 -18.40 3.90
CA ILE A 350 -7.44 -17.77 4.57
C ILE A 350 -7.93 -18.68 5.71
N PRO A 351 -8.13 -18.19 6.93
CA PRO A 351 -8.66 -18.96 8.04
C PRO A 351 -10.05 -19.55 7.76
N HIS A 352 -10.45 -20.59 8.49
CA HIS A 352 -11.81 -21.09 8.40
C HIS A 352 -12.83 -20.04 8.89
N GLY A 353 -13.94 -19.94 8.19
CA GLY A 353 -14.96 -18.92 8.50
C GLY A 353 -15.90 -18.64 7.35
N ASN A 354 -16.77 -17.65 7.56
CA ASN A 354 -17.69 -17.14 6.55
C ASN A 354 -17.18 -15.80 6.05
N TYR A 355 -17.03 -15.69 4.74
CA TYR A 355 -16.54 -14.50 4.08
C TYR A 355 -17.52 -14.05 3.00
N THR A 356 -17.58 -12.74 2.76
CA THR A 356 -18.31 -12.18 1.63
C THR A 356 -17.35 -11.35 0.80
N PHE A 357 -17.02 -11.85 -0.39
CA PHE A 357 -16.27 -11.07 -1.36
C PHE A 357 -17.20 -10.07 -2.04
N LYS A 358 -16.77 -8.83 -2.07
CA LYS A 358 -17.49 -7.70 -2.66
C LYS A 358 -16.58 -7.04 -3.68
N VAL A 359 -17.09 -6.79 -4.89
CA VAL A 359 -16.37 -6.07 -5.94
C VAL A 359 -17.29 -5.09 -6.62
N LYS A 360 -16.78 -3.91 -6.92
CA LYS A 360 -17.45 -2.88 -7.72
C LYS A 360 -16.48 -2.27 -8.72
N ALA A 361 -17.03 -1.74 -9.79
CA ALA A 361 -16.27 -1.17 -10.90
C ALA A 361 -16.53 0.33 -11.04
N ARG A 362 -15.60 1.03 -11.71
CA ARG A 362 -15.81 2.37 -12.26
C ARG A 362 -15.03 2.53 -13.56
N PHE A 363 -15.44 3.45 -14.40
CA PHE A 363 -14.50 3.97 -15.38
C PHE A 363 -13.46 4.83 -14.65
N ARG A 364 -12.22 4.77 -15.14
CA ARG A 364 -11.13 5.60 -14.61
C ARG A 364 -11.56 7.06 -14.53
N ASN A 365 -11.27 7.69 -13.41
CA ASN A 365 -11.62 9.10 -13.13
C ASN A 365 -13.13 9.38 -12.95
N GLN A 366 -13.97 8.36 -12.75
CA GLN A 366 -15.38 8.53 -12.38
C GLN A 366 -15.66 8.05 -10.96
N GLU A 367 -16.84 8.30 -10.46
CA GLU A 367 -17.30 7.78 -9.17
C GLU A 367 -17.50 6.25 -9.25
N TRP A 368 -17.39 5.58 -8.11
CA TRP A 368 -17.61 4.16 -8.02
C TRP A 368 -19.09 3.84 -8.26
N ASP A 369 -19.37 2.79 -9.06
CA ASP A 369 -20.73 2.30 -9.25
C ASP A 369 -21.31 1.81 -7.91
N ASP A 370 -22.59 2.07 -7.70
CA ASP A 370 -23.33 1.61 -6.52
C ASP A 370 -23.63 0.09 -6.56
N HIS A 371 -23.55 -0.52 -7.73
CA HIS A 371 -23.76 -1.96 -7.89
C HIS A 371 -22.54 -2.75 -7.42
N ILE A 372 -22.74 -3.54 -6.38
CA ILE A 372 -21.72 -4.41 -5.79
C ILE A 372 -22.01 -5.86 -6.19
N ALA A 373 -21.08 -6.52 -6.85
CA ALA A 373 -21.12 -7.97 -7.03
C ALA A 373 -20.70 -8.67 -5.75
N LEU A 374 -21.47 -9.67 -5.32
CA LEU A 374 -21.30 -10.40 -4.06
C LEU A 374 -21.04 -11.88 -4.34
N LEU A 375 -20.11 -12.47 -3.55
CA LEU A 375 -19.84 -13.90 -3.52
C LEU A 375 -19.63 -14.34 -2.07
N HIS A 376 -20.46 -15.24 -1.59
CA HIS A 376 -20.34 -15.80 -0.24
C HIS A 376 -19.42 -17.03 -0.26
N ILE A 377 -18.41 -17.03 0.59
CA ILE A 377 -17.40 -18.07 0.68
C ILE A 377 -17.42 -18.61 2.10
N ASN A 378 -17.67 -19.91 2.25
CA ASN A 378 -17.61 -20.61 3.52
C ASN A 378 -16.43 -21.60 3.50
N ILE A 379 -15.47 -21.40 4.40
CA ILE A 379 -14.34 -22.32 4.58
C ILE A 379 -14.59 -23.16 5.82
N ALA A 380 -14.72 -24.48 5.63
CA ALA A 380 -15.00 -25.40 6.71
C ALA A 380 -13.87 -25.44 7.74
N PRO A 381 -14.18 -25.60 9.03
CA PRO A 381 -13.15 -25.79 10.04
C PRO A 381 -12.49 -27.16 9.90
N PRO A 382 -11.21 -27.31 10.31
CA PRO A 382 -10.54 -28.59 10.34
C PRO A 382 -11.28 -29.56 11.28
N PHE A 383 -11.17 -30.88 11.00
CA PHE A 383 -11.94 -31.90 11.73
C PHE A 383 -11.76 -31.84 13.26
N TRP A 384 -10.57 -31.42 13.73
CA TRP A 384 -10.28 -31.30 15.17
C TRP A 384 -10.93 -30.08 15.86
N LEU A 385 -11.47 -29.10 15.10
CA LEU A 385 -12.21 -27.95 15.64
C LEU A 385 -13.73 -28.11 15.53
N THR A 386 -14.21 -29.22 14.95
CA THR A 386 -15.63 -29.51 14.82
C THR A 386 -16.30 -29.77 16.18
N TRP A 387 -17.62 -29.61 16.26
CA TRP A 387 -18.34 -29.76 17.52
C TRP A 387 -18.22 -31.17 18.11
N TYR A 388 -18.16 -32.21 17.28
CA TYR A 388 -17.98 -33.62 17.72
C TYR A 388 -16.55 -33.87 18.19
N ALA A 389 -15.53 -33.25 17.63
CA ALA A 389 -14.17 -33.31 18.15
C ALA A 389 -14.07 -32.65 19.53
N LYS A 390 -14.71 -31.53 19.74
CA LYS A 390 -14.80 -30.85 21.04
C LYS A 390 -15.52 -31.71 22.08
N LEU A 391 -16.60 -32.40 21.67
CA LEU A 391 -17.31 -33.37 22.54
C LEU A 391 -16.39 -34.54 22.89
N PHE A 392 -15.65 -35.08 21.93
CA PHE A 392 -14.69 -36.13 22.18
C PHE A 392 -13.62 -35.73 23.21
N TYR A 393 -13.03 -34.52 23.04
CA TYR A 393 -12.04 -34.00 23.99
C TYR A 393 -12.64 -33.85 25.39
N PHE A 394 -13.88 -33.36 25.48
CA PHE A 394 -14.58 -33.25 26.77
C PHE A 394 -14.75 -34.62 27.42
N LEU A 395 -15.16 -35.66 26.68
CA LEU A 395 -15.31 -37.03 27.20
C LEU A 395 -13.96 -37.61 27.65
N VAL A 396 -12.88 -37.36 26.90
CA VAL A 396 -11.52 -37.80 27.30
C VAL A 396 -11.10 -37.14 28.62
N VAL A 397 -11.35 -35.83 28.77
CA VAL A 397 -11.05 -35.11 30.02
C VAL A 397 -11.89 -35.67 31.18
N CYS A 398 -13.18 -35.90 30.96
CA CYS A 398 -14.05 -36.52 31.99
C CYS A 398 -13.57 -37.92 32.40
N ALA A 399 -13.19 -38.75 31.42
CA ALA A 399 -12.64 -40.08 31.68
C ALA A 399 -11.32 -40.02 32.46
N PHE A 400 -10.46 -39.08 32.14
CA PHE A 400 -9.21 -38.85 32.86
C PHE A 400 -9.46 -38.40 34.30
N ILE A 401 -10.39 -37.46 34.54
CA ILE A 401 -10.78 -37.05 35.88
C ILE A 401 -11.36 -38.22 36.66
N TYR A 402 -12.23 -39.04 36.04
CA TYR A 402 -12.80 -40.24 36.68
C TYR A 402 -11.68 -41.24 37.07
N MET A 403 -10.72 -41.44 36.18
CA MET A 403 -9.57 -42.31 36.47
C MET A 403 -8.72 -41.79 37.64
N LEU A 404 -8.48 -40.48 37.69
CA LEU A 404 -7.76 -39.85 38.82
C LEU A 404 -8.54 -40.01 40.14
N LEU A 405 -9.84 -39.79 40.13
CA LEU A 405 -10.69 -39.95 41.31
C LEU A 405 -10.72 -41.40 41.78
N THR A 406 -10.80 -42.38 40.88
CA THR A 406 -10.76 -43.81 41.24
C THR A 406 -9.39 -44.21 41.77
N PHE A 407 -8.31 -43.71 41.17
CA PHE A 407 -6.96 -43.93 41.67
C PHE A 407 -6.79 -43.31 43.07
N TYR A 408 -7.26 -42.13 43.30
CA TYR A 408 -7.20 -41.47 44.61
C TYR A 408 -8.03 -42.23 45.67
N LYS A 409 -9.25 -42.65 45.32
CA LYS A 409 -10.06 -43.52 46.20
C LYS A 409 -9.36 -44.81 46.56
N ARG A 410 -8.75 -45.52 45.58
CA ARG A 410 -8.00 -46.76 45.82
C ARG A 410 -6.82 -46.50 46.75
N ARG A 411 -6.10 -45.43 46.58
CA ARG A 411 -4.98 -45.04 47.45
C ARG A 411 -5.44 -44.82 48.89
N LEU A 412 -6.53 -44.08 49.11
CA LEU A 412 -7.11 -43.83 50.44
C LEU A 412 -7.56 -45.15 51.11
N VAL A 413 -8.21 -46.03 50.36
CA VAL A 413 -8.61 -47.36 50.88
C VAL A 413 -7.39 -48.18 51.24
N LEU A 414 -6.36 -48.20 50.44
CA LEU A 414 -5.12 -48.91 50.74
C LEU A 414 -4.43 -48.36 52.00
N GLU A 415 -4.32 -47.03 52.12
CA GLU A 415 -3.74 -46.38 53.30
C GLU A 415 -4.55 -46.69 54.57
N SER A 416 -5.88 -46.71 54.49
CA SER A 416 -6.73 -47.07 55.63
C SER A 416 -6.62 -48.55 56.01
N THR A 417 -6.52 -49.51 55.04
CA THR A 417 -6.32 -50.90 55.30
C THR A 417 -4.94 -51.17 55.90
N LEU A 418 -3.90 -50.53 55.44
CA LEU A 418 -2.56 -50.67 56.03
C LEU A 418 -2.54 -50.15 57.49
N LYS A 419 -3.16 -49.07 57.82
CA LYS A 419 -3.29 -48.55 59.18
C LYS A 419 -4.02 -49.57 60.09
N LEU A 420 -5.13 -50.12 59.59
CA LEU A 420 -5.90 -51.10 60.33
C LEU A 420 -5.09 -52.42 60.60
N GLN A 421 -4.27 -52.84 59.60
CA GLN A 421 -3.37 -53.98 59.80
C GLN A 421 -2.28 -53.70 60.85
N GLN A 422 -1.67 -52.50 60.76
CA GLN A 422 -0.66 -52.12 61.77
C GLN A 422 -1.24 -52.03 63.20
N GLU A 423 -2.46 -51.52 63.32
CA GLU A 423 -3.16 -51.45 64.59
C GLU A 423 -3.47 -52.89 65.15
N LYS A 424 -3.92 -53.79 64.25
CA LYS A 424 -4.13 -55.23 64.64
C LYS A 424 -2.83 -55.89 65.04
N GLU A 425 -1.73 -55.72 64.32
CA GLU A 425 -0.43 -56.26 64.67
C GLU A 425 0.07 -55.70 65.99
N LYS A 426 -0.08 -54.39 66.24
CA LYS A 426 0.27 -53.80 67.53
C LYS A 426 -0.53 -54.35 68.68
N ASN A 427 -1.86 -54.48 68.55
CA ASN A 427 -2.76 -55.04 69.54
C ASN A 427 -2.38 -56.54 69.84
N LEU A 428 -2.02 -57.32 68.79
CA LEU A 428 -1.55 -58.72 68.96
C LEU A 428 -0.19 -58.79 69.70
N GLN A 429 0.72 -57.86 69.42
CA GLN A 429 1.98 -57.79 70.16
C GLN A 429 1.76 -57.38 71.59
N GLU A 430 0.93 -56.40 71.90
CA GLU A 430 0.59 -56.02 73.30
C GLU A 430 -0.02 -57.17 74.06
N LEU A 431 -0.94 -57.92 73.43
CA LEU A 431 -1.57 -59.07 74.04
C LEU A 431 -0.59 -60.19 74.28
N ASN A 432 0.37 -60.40 73.40
CA ASN A 432 1.45 -61.40 73.57
C ASN A 432 2.42 -60.96 74.67
N ASP A 433 2.74 -59.70 74.77
CA ASP A 433 3.60 -59.15 75.84
C ASP A 433 2.90 -59.24 77.21
N GLU A 434 1.60 -58.98 77.30
CA GLU A 434 0.82 -59.21 78.51
C GLU A 434 0.81 -60.70 78.90
N ARG A 435 0.60 -61.62 77.96
CA ARG A 435 0.71 -63.09 78.22
C ARG A 435 2.11 -63.46 78.72
N LEU A 436 3.15 -62.98 78.10
CA LEU A 436 4.52 -63.25 78.56
C LEU A 436 4.78 -62.73 79.98
N ARG A 437 4.35 -61.51 80.26
CA ARG A 437 4.42 -60.96 81.65
C ARG A 437 3.61 -61.74 82.63
N PHE A 438 2.41 -62.18 82.25
CA PHE A 438 1.58 -63.03 83.10
C PHE A 438 2.29 -64.36 83.39
N PHE A 439 2.79 -65.08 82.41
CA PHE A 439 3.53 -66.32 82.59
C PHE A 439 4.83 -66.14 83.41
N THR A 440 5.53 -65.00 83.16
CA THR A 440 6.75 -64.72 83.93
C THR A 440 6.44 -64.44 85.39
N ASN A 441 5.38 -63.70 85.68
CA ASN A 441 4.97 -63.41 87.04
C ASN A 441 4.49 -64.65 87.76
N ILE A 442 3.64 -65.47 87.11
CA ILE A 442 3.18 -66.75 87.71
C ILE A 442 4.35 -67.63 87.96
N THR A 443 5.31 -67.79 87.05
CA THR A 443 6.48 -68.55 87.24
C THR A 443 7.30 -68.09 88.44
N HIS A 444 7.44 -66.81 88.62
CA HIS A 444 8.09 -66.22 89.80
C HIS A 444 7.34 -66.50 91.08
N GLU A 445 6.01 -66.24 91.03
CA GLU A 445 5.17 -66.42 92.23
C GLU A 445 5.02 -67.93 92.61
N LEU A 446 5.06 -68.82 91.66
CA LEU A 446 5.10 -70.29 91.92
C LEU A 446 6.46 -70.77 92.38
N ARG A 447 7.55 -70.17 91.84
CA ARG A 447 8.92 -70.60 92.25
C ARG A 447 9.20 -70.34 93.72
N THR A 448 8.73 -69.16 94.20
CA THR A 448 8.99 -68.80 95.60
C THR A 448 8.36 -69.77 96.59
N PRO A 449 7.05 -70.18 96.58
CA PRO A 449 6.49 -71.11 97.47
C PRO A 449 7.05 -72.57 97.27
N LEU A 450 7.37 -72.89 95.98
CA LEU A 450 7.96 -74.19 95.66
C LEU A 450 9.35 -74.30 96.28
N THR A 451 10.14 -73.21 96.21
CA THR A 451 11.48 -73.14 96.80
C THR A 451 11.37 -73.23 98.33
N LEU A 452 10.37 -72.55 98.92
CA LEU A 452 10.12 -72.62 100.37
C LEU A 452 9.65 -73.98 100.84
N ILE A 453 9.05 -74.76 99.93
CA ILE A 453 8.66 -76.16 100.28
C ILE A 453 9.82 -77.18 100.00
N LEU A 454 10.51 -76.96 98.87
CA LEU A 454 11.60 -77.84 98.46
C LEU A 454 12.80 -77.74 99.41
N GLY A 455 13.17 -76.50 99.85
CA GLY A 455 14.32 -76.37 100.76
C GLY A 455 14.14 -77.15 102.04
N PRO A 456 13.07 -77.02 102.79
CA PRO A 456 12.86 -77.84 103.99
C PRO A 456 12.70 -79.33 103.70
N LEU A 457 12.18 -79.68 102.53
CA LEU A 457 12.08 -81.05 102.06
C LEU A 457 13.46 -81.70 101.75
N GLU A 458 14.35 -80.93 101.15
CA GLU A 458 15.78 -81.32 100.92
C GLU A 458 16.50 -81.44 102.23
N ASP A 459 16.31 -80.52 103.16
CA ASP A 459 16.87 -80.57 104.49
C ASP A 459 16.39 -81.85 105.26
N LEU A 460 15.06 -82.11 105.11
CA LEU A 460 14.51 -83.33 105.75
C LEU A 460 14.99 -84.66 105.07
N LEU A 461 15.27 -84.65 103.77
CA LEU A 461 15.87 -85.78 103.07
C LEU A 461 17.34 -86.07 103.47
N GLY A 462 18.04 -84.96 103.87
CA GLY A 462 19.42 -85.07 104.38
C GLY A 462 19.53 -85.52 105.84
N ASP A 463 18.44 -85.53 106.60
CA ASP A 463 18.45 -85.88 108.01
C ASP A 463 18.50 -87.39 108.21
N SER A 464 19.64 -87.84 108.63
CA SER A 464 19.92 -89.24 108.88
C SER A 464 19.16 -89.96 110.09
N THR A 465 18.37 -89.13 110.79
CA THR A 465 17.56 -89.61 111.98
C THR A 465 16.17 -90.07 111.58
N LEU A 466 15.71 -89.88 110.39
CA LEU A 466 14.38 -90.25 109.90
C LEU A 466 14.27 -91.72 109.48
N SER A 467 13.22 -92.32 109.88
CA SER A 467 12.92 -93.68 109.46
C SER A 467 12.79 -93.88 107.94
N ALA A 468 13.31 -94.97 107.36
CA ALA A 468 13.30 -95.38 105.95
C ALA A 468 11.89 -95.16 105.27
N LYS A 469 10.80 -95.30 106.06
CA LYS A 469 9.41 -95.21 105.64
C LYS A 469 9.01 -93.69 105.40
N HIS A 470 9.57 -92.71 106.15
CA HIS A 470 9.32 -91.25 106.02
C HIS A 470 10.16 -90.73 104.93
N ASN A 471 11.45 -91.11 104.76
CA ASN A 471 12.29 -90.66 103.66
C ASN A 471 11.71 -91.05 102.29
N LYS A 472 11.08 -92.28 102.20
CA LYS A 472 10.39 -92.55 100.92
C LYS A 472 9.19 -91.71 100.59
N LYS A 473 8.42 -91.28 101.62
CA LYS A 473 7.28 -90.32 101.37
C LYS A 473 7.74 -88.96 101.08
N ILE A 474 8.78 -88.41 101.67
CA ILE A 474 9.33 -87.10 101.41
C ILE A 474 9.99 -87.08 100.03
N SER A 475 10.71 -88.12 99.63
CA SER A 475 11.26 -88.26 98.27
C SER A 475 10.17 -88.28 97.15
N ILE A 476 9.00 -88.88 97.45
CA ILE A 476 7.86 -88.83 96.50
C ILE A 476 7.29 -87.42 96.36
N ILE A 477 7.20 -86.67 97.46
CA ILE A 477 6.70 -85.26 97.44
C ILE A 477 7.73 -84.30 96.77
N HIS A 478 9.04 -84.55 96.99
CA HIS A 478 10.09 -83.73 96.33
C HIS A 478 10.16 -83.98 94.82
N ASN A 479 9.89 -85.21 94.35
CA ASN A 479 9.94 -85.58 92.91
C ASN A 479 8.59 -85.44 92.18
N SER A 480 7.50 -84.94 92.84
CA SER A 480 6.22 -84.68 92.22
C SER A 480 6.11 -83.22 91.78
#